data_d97343e5fd8d67c6ac6dceb3142f030d
#
_entry.id   d97343e5fd8d67c6ac6dceb3142f030d
#
_cell.length_a   1.000
_cell.length_b   1.000
_cell.length_c   1.000
_cell.angle_alpha   90.00
_cell.angle_beta   90.00
_cell.angle_gamma   90.00
#
_symmetry.space_group_name_H-M   'P 1'
#
loop_
_entity.id
_entity.type
_entity.pdbx_description
1 polymer ?
#
loop_
_entity_poly.entity_id
_entity_poly.type
_entity_poly.pdbx_seq_one_letter_code
_entity_poly.pdbx_strand_id
1 'polypeptide(L)'
;DRLAKVFKGYFDLIVLDAPCSGEGMFRKQPDAMDYWNPDYPAQCASLQREILTDAIKMLAPGGQLVYSTCTWAPEENEEIVSWLLEEYELELLPIEKINGMVKGIGHPETARMYPHHFKGEGQFVAKFLYHGEPEVKKIKEGRSNLTAEQKKLWQAFAKDCLAIDLEGLYECFGDQLYFLPSGLPDLKKVKIARNGLHLGTFKKNRFEPSFALGLALKPDQVKKSVSLSDPDFSKYVAGETIQLEQDYANGWYQVLAGGNGLGFAKVTGRTLKNFFPKGLRFR
;
A
#
# COMPACT_ATOMS: atom_id res chain seq x y z
N ASP A 1 13.06 8.53 12.43
CA ASP A 1 13.65 7.98 13.67
C ASP A 1 12.76 6.93 14.36
N ARG A 2 11.45 7.15 14.54
CA ARG A 2 10.57 6.16 15.21
C ARG A 2 10.41 4.87 14.43
N LEU A 3 10.22 4.95 13.11
CA LEU A 3 10.10 3.77 12.25
C LEU A 3 11.40 2.97 12.21
N ALA A 4 12.56 3.64 12.08
CA ALA A 4 13.85 3.00 12.06
C ALA A 4 14.18 2.22 13.35
N LYS A 5 13.64 2.65 14.51
CA LYS A 5 13.75 1.90 15.77
C LYS A 5 12.93 0.62 15.82
N VAL A 6 11.79 0.60 15.11
CA VAL A 6 10.86 -0.54 15.09
C VAL A 6 11.23 -1.54 14.01
N PHE A 7 11.62 -1.05 12.81
CA PHE A 7 11.84 -1.84 11.61
C PHE A 7 13.33 -2.01 11.24
N LYS A 8 14.24 -1.97 12.21
CA LYS A 8 15.67 -2.09 11.96
C LYS A 8 16.01 -3.39 11.21
N GLY A 9 16.62 -3.28 10.01
CA GLY A 9 17.02 -4.43 9.19
C GLY A 9 15.85 -5.29 8.71
N TYR A 10 14.70 -4.67 8.43
CA TYR A 10 13.43 -5.39 8.22
C TYR A 10 13.00 -5.51 6.75
N PHE A 11 13.17 -4.46 5.95
CA PHE A 11 12.60 -4.39 4.61
C PHE A 11 13.54 -4.89 3.53
N ASP A 12 13.05 -5.80 2.68
CA ASP A 12 13.75 -6.25 1.47
C ASP A 12 13.70 -5.19 0.36
N LEU A 13 12.72 -4.29 0.40
CA LEU A 13 12.56 -3.19 -0.54
C LEU A 13 12.01 -1.95 0.17
N ILE A 14 12.70 -0.84 0.01
CA ILE A 14 12.21 0.50 0.39
C ILE A 14 12.09 1.34 -0.88
N VAL A 15 10.91 1.89 -1.10
CA VAL A 15 10.68 2.91 -2.15
C VAL A 15 10.48 4.24 -1.45
N LEU A 16 11.39 5.16 -1.68
CA LEU A 16 11.37 6.51 -1.13
C LEU A 16 11.12 7.51 -2.25
N ASP A 17 9.89 7.95 -2.38
CA ASP A 17 9.50 9.13 -3.16
C ASP A 17 9.70 10.35 -2.25
N ALA A 18 10.86 11.00 -2.40
CA ALA A 18 11.34 11.96 -1.42
C ALA A 18 10.65 13.33 -1.54
N PRO A 19 10.37 14.02 -0.42
CA PRO A 19 10.01 15.43 -0.49
C PRO A 19 11.14 16.19 -1.17
N CYS A 20 10.84 17.00 -2.17
CA CYS A 20 11.82 17.68 -3.00
C CYS A 20 11.35 19.07 -3.41
N SER A 21 12.21 19.87 -4.04
CA SER A 21 11.91 21.22 -4.53
C SER A 21 10.82 21.27 -5.61
N GLY A 22 10.54 20.12 -6.26
CA GLY A 22 9.37 19.94 -7.10
C GLY A 22 9.39 20.64 -8.45
N GLU A 23 10.54 21.01 -8.96
CA GLU A 23 10.71 21.75 -10.23
C GLU A 23 10.04 21.02 -11.42
N GLY A 24 10.09 19.70 -11.43
CA GLY A 24 9.46 18.87 -12.45
C GLY A 24 7.93 18.93 -12.44
N MET A 25 7.32 19.50 -11.38
CA MET A 25 5.87 19.59 -11.20
C MET A 25 5.30 20.98 -11.49
N PHE A 26 6.11 22.00 -11.80
CA PHE A 26 5.66 23.38 -11.97
C PHE A 26 4.57 23.54 -13.02
N ARG A 27 4.60 22.73 -14.09
CA ARG A 27 3.52 22.73 -15.10
C ARG A 27 2.18 22.27 -14.52
N LYS A 28 2.17 21.30 -13.60
CA LYS A 28 0.96 20.74 -12.99
C LYS A 28 0.52 21.53 -11.75
N GLN A 29 1.48 22.09 -11.03
CA GLN A 29 1.29 22.85 -9.80
C GLN A 29 2.03 24.20 -9.89
N PRO A 30 1.51 25.17 -10.67
CA PRO A 30 2.17 26.46 -10.85
C PRO A 30 2.43 27.22 -9.53
N ASP A 31 1.53 27.08 -8.55
CA ASP A 31 1.65 27.72 -7.23
C ASP A 31 2.93 27.29 -6.48
N ALA A 32 3.55 26.15 -6.87
CA ALA A 32 4.82 25.70 -6.29
C ALA A 32 5.98 26.66 -6.63
N MET A 33 5.90 27.41 -7.72
CA MET A 33 6.90 28.42 -8.09
C MET A 33 6.95 29.60 -7.11
N ASP A 34 5.85 29.90 -6.42
CA ASP A 34 5.76 31.03 -5.47
C ASP A 34 6.63 30.82 -4.22
N TYR A 35 6.90 29.55 -3.89
CA TYR A 35 7.71 29.16 -2.73
C TYR A 35 9.14 28.76 -3.11
N TRP A 36 9.39 28.53 -4.39
CA TRP A 36 10.70 28.11 -4.87
C TRP A 36 11.71 29.27 -4.85
N ASN A 37 12.93 28.98 -4.44
CA ASN A 37 14.05 29.89 -4.50
C ASN A 37 15.36 29.12 -4.72
N PRO A 38 16.50 29.74 -5.11
CA PRO A 38 17.74 29.02 -5.39
C PRO A 38 18.33 28.18 -4.24
N ASP A 39 18.00 28.51 -3.00
CA ASP A 39 18.47 27.77 -1.81
C ASP A 39 17.56 26.61 -1.43
N TYR A 40 16.36 26.51 -2.03
CA TYR A 40 15.36 25.50 -1.68
C TYR A 40 15.80 24.07 -2.01
N PRO A 41 16.44 23.77 -3.16
CA PRO A 41 17.00 22.44 -3.44
C PRO A 41 18.00 21.95 -2.38
N ALA A 42 18.90 22.82 -1.91
CA ALA A 42 19.87 22.46 -0.87
C ALA A 42 19.20 22.15 0.48
N GLN A 43 18.12 22.88 0.83
CA GLN A 43 17.33 22.61 2.03
C GLN A 43 16.60 21.25 1.91
N CYS A 44 16.01 20.95 0.75
CA CYS A 44 15.39 19.67 0.48
C CYS A 44 16.42 18.52 0.53
N ALA A 45 17.61 18.69 -0.06
CA ALA A 45 18.69 17.74 -0.02
C ALA A 45 19.12 17.41 1.43
N SER A 46 19.18 18.38 2.31
CA SER A 46 19.47 18.16 3.73
C SER A 46 18.39 17.27 4.39
N LEU A 47 17.12 17.56 4.18
CA LEU A 47 16.00 16.76 4.69
C LEU A 47 16.02 15.33 4.09
N GLN A 48 16.34 15.20 2.81
CA GLN A 48 16.45 13.91 2.13
C GLN A 48 17.54 13.04 2.76
N ARG A 49 18.70 13.60 3.10
CA ARG A 49 19.77 12.89 3.82
C ARG A 49 19.33 12.39 5.18
N GLU A 50 18.58 13.18 5.94
CA GLU A 50 18.00 12.74 7.22
C GLU A 50 17.05 11.56 7.05
N ILE A 51 16.13 11.63 6.07
CA ILE A 51 15.16 10.56 5.78
C ILE A 51 15.88 9.30 5.31
N LEU A 52 16.85 9.43 4.39
CA LEU A 52 17.63 8.31 3.85
C LEU A 52 18.47 7.63 4.92
N THR A 53 19.08 8.39 5.85
CA THR A 53 19.78 7.85 7.00
C THR A 53 18.89 6.91 7.83
N ASP A 54 17.64 7.26 8.02
CA ASP A 54 16.69 6.41 8.74
C ASP A 54 16.17 5.26 7.86
N ALA A 55 15.98 5.47 6.55
CA ALA A 55 15.53 4.44 5.61
C ALA A 55 16.55 3.30 5.51
N ILE A 56 17.85 3.62 5.40
CA ILE A 56 18.92 2.61 5.28
C ILE A 56 19.00 1.73 6.52
N LYS A 57 18.81 2.28 7.72
CA LYS A 57 18.73 1.48 8.96
C LYS A 57 17.63 0.42 8.95
N MET A 58 16.61 0.60 8.11
CA MET A 58 15.47 -0.30 7.99
C MET A 58 15.65 -1.36 6.89
N LEU A 59 16.66 -1.24 6.02
CA LEU A 59 16.96 -2.25 5.00
C LEU A 59 17.46 -3.53 5.64
N ALA A 60 16.94 -4.65 5.15
CA ALA A 60 17.49 -5.97 5.42
C ALA A 60 18.82 -6.18 4.68
N PRO A 61 19.69 -7.14 5.10
CA PRO A 61 20.86 -7.54 4.31
C PRO A 61 20.41 -7.96 2.90
N GLY A 62 21.03 -7.41 1.85
CA GLY A 62 20.63 -7.65 0.46
C GLY A 62 19.32 -6.93 0.05
N GLY A 63 18.78 -6.08 0.89
CA GLY A 63 17.60 -5.26 0.57
C GLY A 63 17.90 -4.19 -0.47
N GLN A 64 16.87 -3.70 -1.14
CA GLN A 64 16.97 -2.70 -2.20
C GLN A 64 16.32 -1.38 -1.78
N LEU A 65 16.95 -0.27 -2.17
CA LEU A 65 16.40 1.08 -2.05
C LEU A 65 16.12 1.62 -3.45
N VAL A 66 14.88 2.09 -3.67
CA VAL A 66 14.54 2.93 -4.82
C VAL A 66 14.32 4.34 -4.30
N TYR A 67 15.12 5.27 -4.77
CA TYR A 67 15.03 6.69 -4.45
C TYR A 67 14.52 7.46 -5.65
N SER A 68 13.50 8.31 -5.44
CA SER A 68 12.94 9.15 -6.49
C SER A 68 12.63 10.55 -6.01
N THR A 69 12.71 11.50 -6.94
CA THR A 69 12.30 12.90 -6.76
C THR A 69 11.53 13.39 -7.99
N CYS A 70 10.76 14.44 -7.84
CA CYS A 70 10.14 15.18 -8.93
C CYS A 70 10.86 16.50 -9.23
N THR A 71 12.18 16.55 -9.07
CA THR A 71 13.00 17.75 -9.35
C THR A 71 14.11 17.45 -10.38
N TRP A 72 14.72 18.48 -10.90
CA TRP A 72 15.91 18.39 -11.77
C TRP A 72 17.20 18.82 -11.07
N ALA A 73 17.10 19.31 -9.85
CA ALA A 73 18.23 19.81 -9.08
C ALA A 73 19.27 18.71 -8.83
N PRO A 74 20.53 18.86 -9.26
CA PRO A 74 21.59 17.88 -9.00
C PRO A 74 21.82 17.65 -7.51
N GLU A 75 21.65 18.67 -6.68
CA GLU A 75 21.81 18.64 -5.23
C GLU A 75 20.90 17.60 -4.57
N GLU A 76 19.70 17.42 -5.12
CA GLU A 76 18.70 16.48 -4.63
C GLU A 76 18.75 15.12 -5.35
N ASN A 77 19.47 15.01 -6.43
CA ASN A 77 19.53 13.86 -7.30
C ASN A 77 20.91 13.19 -7.24
N GLU A 78 21.81 13.58 -8.12
CA GLU A 78 23.12 12.90 -8.27
C GLU A 78 24.05 13.14 -7.09
N GLU A 79 23.99 14.29 -6.42
CA GLU A 79 24.78 14.52 -5.22
C GLU A 79 24.28 13.67 -4.04
N ILE A 80 22.96 13.40 -3.95
CA ILE A 80 22.43 12.43 -2.98
C ILE A 80 22.92 11.02 -3.33
N VAL A 81 22.94 10.64 -4.62
CA VAL A 81 23.46 9.32 -5.05
C VAL A 81 24.95 9.19 -4.67
N SER A 82 25.76 10.19 -4.97
CA SER A 82 27.19 10.20 -4.62
C SER A 82 27.40 10.06 -3.11
N TRP A 83 26.69 10.87 -2.31
CA TRP A 83 26.73 10.81 -0.86
C TRP A 83 26.31 9.44 -0.32
N LEU A 84 25.28 8.81 -0.88
CA LEU A 84 24.84 7.46 -0.48
C LEU A 84 25.91 6.40 -0.72
N LEU A 85 26.61 6.49 -1.86
CA LEU A 85 27.68 5.54 -2.22
C LEU A 85 28.95 5.75 -1.36
N GLU A 86 29.19 6.98 -0.91
CA GLU A 86 30.34 7.31 -0.05
C GLU A 86 30.11 6.90 1.42
N GLU A 87 28.89 7.09 1.94
CA GLU A 87 28.61 6.93 3.37
C GLU A 87 28.11 5.51 3.73
N TYR A 88 27.59 4.74 2.76
CA TYR A 88 26.95 3.47 3.04
C TYR A 88 27.43 2.36 2.09
N GLU A 89 27.37 1.11 2.56
CA GLU A 89 27.67 -0.08 1.74
C GLU A 89 26.54 -0.35 0.73
N LEU A 90 26.39 0.56 -0.23
CA LEU A 90 25.39 0.53 -1.29
C LEU A 90 26.05 0.35 -2.65
N GLU A 91 25.47 -0.49 -3.49
CA GLU A 91 25.80 -0.64 -4.90
C GLU A 91 24.69 0.03 -5.74
N LEU A 92 25.07 0.93 -6.65
CA LEU A 92 24.14 1.57 -7.57
C LEU A 92 23.79 0.59 -8.70
N LEU A 93 22.51 0.23 -8.80
CA LEU A 93 22.03 -0.71 -9.80
C LEU A 93 21.58 0.01 -11.09
N PRO A 94 21.89 -0.54 -12.28
CA PRO A 94 21.49 0.09 -13.53
C PRO A 94 19.96 0.02 -13.73
N ILE A 95 19.40 1.15 -14.17
CA ILE A 95 18.01 1.26 -14.62
C ILE A 95 18.00 1.26 -16.14
N GLU A 96 17.22 0.36 -16.76
CA GLU A 96 16.99 0.35 -18.19
C GLU A 96 16.28 1.63 -18.64
N LYS A 97 16.84 2.29 -19.66
CA LYS A 97 16.28 3.54 -20.21
C LYS A 97 15.29 3.21 -21.32
N ILE A 98 14.03 3.38 -21.02
CA ILE A 98 12.90 3.14 -21.94
C ILE A 98 12.13 4.44 -22.20
N ASN A 99 11.48 4.52 -23.35
CA ASN A 99 10.49 5.56 -23.66
C ASN A 99 10.94 7.01 -23.38
N GLY A 100 12.15 7.37 -23.80
CA GLY A 100 12.65 8.75 -23.66
C GLY A 100 13.33 9.06 -22.31
N MET A 101 13.51 8.08 -21.44
CA MET A 101 14.37 8.23 -20.26
C MET A 101 15.82 8.47 -20.67
N VAL A 102 16.51 9.34 -19.94
CA VAL A 102 17.92 9.61 -20.16
C VAL A 102 18.74 9.24 -18.91
N LYS A 103 20.04 9.10 -19.09
CA LYS A 103 21.00 8.84 -18.03
C LYS A 103 21.07 10.03 -17.06
N GLY A 104 21.31 9.76 -15.79
CA GLY A 104 21.67 10.82 -14.82
C GLY A 104 23.05 11.41 -15.07
N ILE A 105 23.29 12.57 -14.50
CA ILE A 105 24.52 13.35 -14.66
C ILE A 105 25.60 12.72 -13.75
N GLY A 106 26.70 12.24 -14.34
CA GLY A 106 27.77 11.57 -13.57
C GLY A 106 27.43 10.14 -13.08
N HIS A 107 26.16 9.74 -13.06
CA HIS A 107 25.67 8.42 -12.67
C HIS A 107 24.78 7.82 -13.77
N PRO A 108 25.37 7.19 -14.81
CA PRO A 108 24.63 6.69 -15.98
C PRO A 108 23.65 5.54 -15.62
N GLU A 109 23.80 4.90 -14.47
CA GLU A 109 22.91 3.88 -13.93
C GLU A 109 21.53 4.45 -13.61
N THR A 110 21.44 5.68 -13.11
CA THR A 110 20.21 6.36 -12.73
C THR A 110 19.40 6.82 -13.95
N ALA A 111 18.15 7.20 -13.76
CA ALA A 111 17.27 7.64 -14.84
C ALA A 111 16.68 9.02 -14.53
N ARG A 112 16.74 9.89 -15.55
CA ARG A 112 16.03 11.18 -15.60
C ARG A 112 14.92 11.14 -16.63
N MET A 113 13.79 11.73 -16.27
CA MET A 113 12.61 11.86 -17.11
C MET A 113 12.28 13.33 -17.30
N TYR A 114 12.38 13.80 -18.56
CA TYR A 114 12.10 15.19 -18.89
C TYR A 114 10.81 15.31 -19.70
N PRO A 115 9.94 16.29 -19.41
CA PRO A 115 8.63 16.43 -20.05
C PRO A 115 8.69 16.72 -21.58
N HIS A 116 9.84 17.09 -22.10
CA HIS A 116 10.03 17.27 -23.54
C HIS A 116 10.36 15.95 -24.29
N HIS A 117 10.66 14.87 -23.55
CA HIS A 117 10.91 13.55 -24.14
C HIS A 117 9.67 12.65 -24.14
N PHE A 118 8.69 12.91 -23.25
CA PHE A 118 7.45 12.12 -23.16
C PHE A 118 6.33 12.93 -22.47
N LYS A 119 5.10 12.38 -22.58
CA LYS A 119 3.94 12.98 -21.93
C LYS A 119 3.94 12.65 -20.43
N GLY A 120 4.53 13.52 -19.62
CA GLY A 120 4.63 13.34 -18.16
C GLY A 120 5.29 14.52 -17.49
N GLU A 121 5.42 14.46 -16.17
CA GLU A 121 6.13 15.45 -15.37
C GLU A 121 7.62 15.07 -15.23
N GLY A 122 8.44 15.95 -14.68
CA GLY A 122 9.86 15.68 -14.42
C GLY A 122 10.04 14.67 -13.28
N GLN A 123 10.96 13.71 -13.46
CA GLN A 123 11.28 12.71 -12.43
C GLN A 123 12.75 12.33 -12.49
N PHE A 124 13.28 11.93 -11.34
CA PHE A 124 14.57 11.26 -11.19
C PHE A 124 14.39 9.96 -10.43
N VAL A 125 15.14 8.92 -10.79
CA VAL A 125 15.12 7.63 -10.08
C VAL A 125 16.53 7.06 -10.00
N ALA A 126 16.90 6.58 -8.80
CA ALA A 126 18.07 5.77 -8.53
C ALA A 126 17.68 4.49 -7.79
N LYS A 127 18.37 3.39 -8.05
CA LYS A 127 18.13 2.08 -7.43
C LYS A 127 19.43 1.54 -6.84
N PHE A 128 19.36 1.06 -5.60
CA PHE A 128 20.53 0.56 -4.87
C PHE A 128 20.28 -0.83 -4.32
N LEU A 129 21.36 -1.62 -4.21
CA LEU A 129 21.44 -2.83 -3.44
C LEU A 129 22.27 -2.56 -2.18
N TYR A 130 21.76 -2.98 -1.02
CA TYR A 130 22.43 -2.79 0.26
C TYR A 130 23.28 -4.01 0.61
N HIS A 131 24.57 -3.82 0.82
CA HIS A 131 25.54 -4.87 1.20
C HIS A 131 25.88 -4.88 2.70
N GLY A 132 25.41 -3.88 3.44
CA GLY A 132 25.71 -3.79 4.86
C GLY A 132 25.01 -4.87 5.68
N GLU A 133 25.58 -5.14 6.85
CA GLU A 133 25.04 -6.07 7.83
C GLU A 133 24.39 -5.30 9.00
N PRO A 134 23.13 -4.90 8.90
CA PRO A 134 22.47 -4.23 10.01
C PRO A 134 22.34 -5.19 11.19
N GLU A 135 22.47 -4.65 12.42
CA GLU A 135 22.18 -5.41 13.62
C GLU A 135 20.70 -5.82 13.65
N VAL A 136 20.39 -7.01 13.14
CA VAL A 136 19.02 -7.55 13.12
C VAL A 136 18.64 -7.96 14.53
N LYS A 137 17.72 -7.22 15.14
CA LYS A 137 17.12 -7.60 16.42
C LYS A 137 16.00 -8.60 16.18
N LYS A 138 15.95 -9.64 17.06
CA LYS A 138 14.81 -10.58 17.04
C LYS A 138 13.49 -9.81 17.13
N ILE A 139 12.67 -9.94 16.11
CA ILE A 139 11.39 -9.25 16.01
C ILE A 139 10.47 -9.80 17.11
N LYS A 140 9.98 -8.91 17.96
CA LYS A 140 8.90 -9.22 18.90
C LYS A 140 7.59 -8.98 18.18
N GLU A 141 6.97 -10.05 17.71
CA GLU A 141 5.68 -9.98 17.04
C GLU A 141 4.57 -9.47 17.97
N GLY A 142 3.61 -8.79 17.37
CA GLY A 142 2.36 -8.42 18.05
C GLY A 142 1.57 -9.67 18.46
N ARG A 143 0.58 -9.47 19.33
CA ARG A 143 -0.34 -10.54 19.73
C ARG A 143 -1.77 -10.13 19.42
N SER A 144 -2.55 -11.10 18.93
CA SER A 144 -3.98 -10.91 18.73
C SER A 144 -4.67 -10.50 20.03
N ASN A 145 -5.55 -9.50 19.95
CA ASN A 145 -6.31 -8.98 21.09
C ASN A 145 -7.80 -9.39 21.04
N LEU A 146 -8.19 -10.33 20.17
CA LEU A 146 -9.56 -10.79 20.05
C LEU A 146 -10.03 -11.52 21.32
N THR A 147 -11.26 -11.21 21.74
CA THR A 147 -11.97 -12.01 22.74
C THR A 147 -12.36 -13.37 22.18
N ALA A 148 -12.67 -14.33 23.06
CA ALA A 148 -13.13 -15.66 22.64
C ALA A 148 -14.40 -15.60 21.76
N GLU A 149 -15.34 -14.70 22.09
CA GLU A 149 -16.56 -14.46 21.31
C GLU A 149 -16.25 -13.92 19.92
N GLN A 150 -15.42 -12.88 19.84
CA GLN A 150 -14.99 -12.30 18.56
C GLN A 150 -14.28 -13.33 17.67
N LYS A 151 -13.41 -14.16 18.25
CA LYS A 151 -12.73 -15.25 17.55
C LYS A 151 -13.74 -16.26 17.00
N LYS A 152 -14.76 -16.64 17.80
CA LYS A 152 -15.82 -17.56 17.37
C LYS A 152 -16.63 -16.99 16.21
N LEU A 153 -17.03 -15.73 16.29
CA LEU A 153 -17.80 -15.07 15.22
C LEU A 153 -17.01 -14.95 13.91
N TRP A 154 -15.73 -14.58 13.99
CA TRP A 154 -14.84 -14.53 12.83
C TRP A 154 -14.67 -15.92 12.21
N GLN A 155 -14.36 -16.94 13.02
CA GLN A 155 -14.16 -18.31 12.55
C GLN A 155 -15.42 -18.88 11.89
N ALA A 156 -16.61 -18.57 12.40
CA ALA A 156 -17.87 -18.99 11.80
C ALA A 156 -18.05 -18.36 10.40
N PHE A 157 -17.77 -17.07 10.24
CA PHE A 157 -17.79 -16.41 8.94
C PHE A 157 -16.73 -16.99 7.98
N ALA A 158 -15.48 -17.11 8.44
CA ALA A 158 -14.38 -17.62 7.63
C ALA A 158 -14.67 -19.03 7.14
N LYS A 159 -15.15 -19.93 8.02
CA LYS A 159 -15.54 -21.31 7.66
C LYS A 159 -16.64 -21.36 6.61
N ASP A 160 -17.62 -20.45 6.69
CA ASP A 160 -18.75 -20.39 5.76
C ASP A 160 -18.39 -19.77 4.40
N CYS A 161 -17.54 -18.76 4.39
CA CYS A 161 -17.33 -17.91 3.22
C CYS A 161 -15.96 -18.06 2.55
N LEU A 162 -14.88 -18.36 3.31
CA LEU A 162 -13.52 -18.39 2.78
C LEU A 162 -13.08 -19.80 2.39
N ALA A 163 -12.39 -19.91 1.26
CA ALA A 163 -11.75 -21.13 0.79
C ALA A 163 -10.28 -21.22 1.22
N ILE A 164 -9.75 -20.17 1.85
CA ILE A 164 -8.38 -20.07 2.34
C ILE A 164 -8.37 -19.73 3.83
N ASP A 165 -7.27 -20.06 4.50
CA ASP A 165 -6.95 -19.56 5.83
C ASP A 165 -6.08 -18.31 5.71
N LEU A 166 -6.37 -17.28 6.51
CA LEU A 166 -5.54 -16.09 6.63
C LEU A 166 -4.57 -16.29 7.78
N GLU A 167 -3.32 -16.64 7.46
CA GLU A 167 -2.26 -16.86 8.44
C GLU A 167 -1.61 -15.53 8.81
N GLY A 168 -1.80 -15.08 10.05
CA GLY A 168 -1.25 -13.82 10.54
C GLY A 168 -1.86 -13.35 11.85
N LEU A 169 -1.70 -12.07 12.13
CA LEU A 169 -2.17 -11.42 13.34
C LEU A 169 -3.56 -10.80 13.13
N TYR A 170 -4.46 -11.07 14.05
CA TYR A 170 -5.78 -10.45 14.08
C TYR A 170 -5.84 -9.38 15.17
N GLU A 171 -6.18 -8.17 14.80
CA GLU A 171 -6.24 -7.04 15.72
C GLU A 171 -7.60 -6.34 15.66
N CYS A 172 -8.18 -6.09 16.83
CA CYS A 172 -9.49 -5.46 16.94
C CYS A 172 -9.36 -4.06 17.54
N PHE A 173 -9.91 -3.06 16.86
CA PHE A 173 -10.05 -1.68 17.33
C PHE A 173 -11.52 -1.35 17.48
N GLY A 174 -11.98 -1.24 18.71
CA GLY A 174 -13.42 -1.16 18.98
C GLY A 174 -14.13 -2.43 18.51
N ASP A 175 -15.01 -2.31 17.53
CA ASP A 175 -15.71 -3.41 16.88
C ASP A 175 -15.13 -3.79 15.50
N GLN A 176 -14.06 -3.12 15.05
CA GLN A 176 -13.46 -3.31 13.72
C GLN A 176 -12.33 -4.34 13.79
N LEU A 177 -12.41 -5.38 12.97
CA LEU A 177 -11.39 -6.43 12.86
C LEU A 177 -10.44 -6.15 11.70
N TYR A 178 -9.14 -6.22 11.99
CA TYR A 178 -8.07 -6.09 11.01
C TYR A 178 -7.19 -7.33 10.99
N PHE A 179 -6.61 -7.59 9.81
CA PHE A 179 -5.62 -8.63 9.59
C PHE A 179 -4.29 -8.01 9.20
N LEU A 180 -3.24 -8.47 9.85
CA LEU A 180 -1.86 -8.11 9.53
C LEU A 180 -1.07 -9.40 9.20
N PRO A 181 -0.15 -9.37 8.23
CA PRO A 181 0.70 -10.53 7.96
C PRO A 181 1.56 -10.89 9.18
N SER A 182 1.95 -12.15 9.27
CA SER A 182 2.94 -12.61 10.26
C SER A 182 4.29 -11.95 10.03
N GLY A 183 5.13 -11.92 11.06
CA GLY A 183 6.47 -11.33 10.99
C GLY A 183 6.51 -9.81 11.20
N LEU A 184 5.38 -9.14 11.40
CA LEU A 184 5.35 -7.72 11.76
C LEU A 184 5.79 -7.50 13.22
N PRO A 185 6.64 -6.49 13.47
CA PRO A 185 6.97 -6.08 14.83
C PRO A 185 5.75 -5.52 15.58
N ASP A 186 5.84 -5.46 16.91
CA ASP A 186 4.80 -4.83 17.74
C ASP A 186 4.71 -3.32 17.43
N LEU A 187 3.61 -2.91 16.82
CA LEU A 187 3.37 -1.55 16.32
C LEU A 187 2.77 -0.59 17.36
N LYS A 188 2.60 -1.01 18.63
CA LYS A 188 1.96 -0.18 19.69
C LYS A 188 2.57 1.20 19.89
N LYS A 189 3.85 1.37 19.53
CA LYS A 189 4.57 2.64 19.64
C LYS A 189 4.56 3.48 18.36
N VAL A 190 3.93 2.97 17.29
CA VAL A 190 3.84 3.63 15.98
C VAL A 190 2.46 4.23 15.83
N LYS A 191 2.39 5.48 15.37
CA LYS A 191 1.12 6.11 15.03
C LYS A 191 0.66 5.60 13.66
N ILE A 192 -0.43 4.82 13.65
CA ILE A 192 -0.94 4.12 12.49
C ILE A 192 -2.22 4.83 12.02
N ALA A 193 -2.26 5.21 10.75
CA ALA A 193 -3.45 5.79 10.14
C ALA A 193 -4.47 4.71 9.69
N ARG A 194 -3.97 3.56 9.25
CA ARG A 194 -4.78 2.39 8.85
C ARG A 194 -4.01 1.10 9.15
N ASN A 195 -4.63 0.18 9.89
CA ASN A 195 -3.97 -1.01 10.40
C ASN A 195 -4.28 -2.24 9.53
N GLY A 196 -3.41 -2.56 8.58
CA GLY A 196 -3.55 -3.75 7.75
C GLY A 196 -4.83 -3.82 6.92
N LEU A 197 -5.31 -5.04 6.65
CA LEU A 197 -6.55 -5.29 5.91
C LEU A 197 -7.74 -5.27 6.86
N HIS A 198 -8.66 -4.35 6.66
CA HIS A 198 -9.94 -4.36 7.38
C HIS A 198 -10.77 -5.57 6.94
N LEU A 199 -10.99 -6.52 7.85
CA LEU A 199 -11.77 -7.73 7.58
C LEU A 199 -13.28 -7.51 7.71
N GLY A 200 -13.70 -6.70 8.68
CA GLY A 200 -15.11 -6.42 8.93
C GLY A 200 -15.38 -5.91 10.34
N THR A 201 -16.66 -5.94 10.70
CA THR A 201 -17.16 -5.36 11.94
C THR A 201 -17.91 -6.42 12.76
N PHE A 202 -17.59 -6.52 14.04
CA PHE A 202 -18.38 -7.30 14.99
C PHE A 202 -19.66 -6.54 15.35
N LYS A 203 -20.78 -7.21 15.23
CA LYS A 203 -22.09 -6.77 15.70
C LYS A 203 -22.62 -7.76 16.72
N LYS A 204 -23.74 -7.42 17.38
CA LYS A 204 -24.37 -8.35 18.33
C LYS A 204 -24.62 -9.70 17.65
N ASN A 205 -23.93 -10.74 18.13
CA ASN A 205 -24.05 -12.14 17.67
C ASN A 205 -23.76 -12.38 16.18
N ARG A 206 -23.03 -11.50 15.46
CA ARG A 206 -22.66 -11.71 14.06
C ARG A 206 -21.41 -10.95 13.67
N PHE A 207 -20.77 -11.39 12.61
CA PHE A 207 -19.71 -10.69 11.91
C PHE A 207 -20.25 -10.16 10.56
N GLU A 208 -19.93 -8.92 10.23
CA GLU A 208 -20.25 -8.29 8.95
C GLU A 208 -18.94 -8.04 8.19
N PRO A 209 -18.69 -8.73 7.04
CA PRO A 209 -17.46 -8.56 6.27
C PRO A 209 -17.37 -7.14 5.68
N SER A 210 -16.14 -6.65 5.59
CA SER A 210 -15.88 -5.33 5.03
C SER A 210 -15.86 -5.33 3.50
N PHE A 211 -16.01 -4.16 2.92
CA PHE A 211 -15.77 -3.90 1.50
C PHE A 211 -14.32 -4.22 1.12
N ALA A 212 -13.34 -3.84 1.96
CA ALA A 212 -11.92 -4.07 1.72
C ALA A 212 -11.58 -5.56 1.63
N LEU A 213 -12.18 -6.41 2.48
CA LEU A 213 -12.00 -7.86 2.39
C LEU A 213 -12.48 -8.40 1.06
N GLY A 214 -13.65 -7.94 0.58
CA GLY A 214 -14.20 -8.39 -0.68
C GLY A 214 -13.38 -7.98 -1.90
N LEU A 215 -12.66 -6.85 -1.84
CA LEU A 215 -11.72 -6.42 -2.87
C LEU A 215 -10.39 -7.18 -2.81
N ALA A 216 -9.93 -7.55 -1.61
CA ALA A 216 -8.64 -8.22 -1.42
C ALA A 216 -8.64 -9.69 -1.84
N LEU A 217 -9.80 -10.36 -1.76
CA LEU A 217 -9.93 -11.78 -2.07
C LEU A 217 -10.15 -12.02 -3.57
N LYS A 218 -9.40 -12.97 -4.12
CA LYS A 218 -9.66 -13.50 -5.46
C LYS A 218 -10.92 -14.39 -5.45
N PRO A 219 -11.59 -14.60 -6.61
CA PRO A 219 -12.79 -15.43 -6.68
C PRO A 219 -12.60 -16.89 -6.22
N ASP A 220 -11.43 -17.46 -6.43
CA ASP A 220 -11.06 -18.82 -6.00
C ASP A 220 -10.75 -18.93 -4.50
N GLN A 221 -10.60 -17.80 -3.82
CA GLN A 221 -10.37 -17.75 -2.37
C GLN A 221 -11.65 -17.65 -1.54
N VAL A 222 -12.82 -17.65 -2.21
CA VAL A 222 -14.12 -17.65 -1.55
C VAL A 222 -14.96 -18.85 -1.95
N LYS A 223 -15.79 -19.35 -1.02
CA LYS A 223 -16.72 -20.48 -1.27
C LYS A 223 -18.02 -20.06 -1.94
N LYS A 224 -18.39 -18.80 -1.78
CA LYS A 224 -19.69 -18.27 -2.21
C LYS A 224 -19.50 -16.96 -2.94
N SER A 225 -19.87 -16.90 -4.20
CA SER A 225 -19.83 -15.67 -5.00
C SER A 225 -21.07 -15.55 -5.88
N VAL A 226 -21.36 -14.30 -6.27
CA VAL A 226 -22.40 -13.95 -7.25
C VAL A 226 -21.79 -13.03 -8.28
N SER A 227 -21.79 -13.43 -9.54
CA SER A 227 -21.37 -12.60 -10.65
C SER A 227 -22.54 -11.73 -11.13
N LEU A 228 -22.30 -10.44 -11.25
CA LEU A 228 -23.29 -9.49 -11.76
C LEU A 228 -23.16 -9.33 -13.26
N SER A 229 -24.31 -9.17 -13.94
CA SER A 229 -24.39 -8.64 -15.30
C SER A 229 -24.05 -7.15 -15.31
N ASP A 230 -23.73 -6.57 -16.47
CA ASP A 230 -23.46 -5.12 -16.58
C ASP A 230 -24.63 -4.25 -16.08
N PRO A 231 -25.91 -4.55 -16.36
CA PRO A 231 -27.04 -3.82 -15.78
C PRO A 231 -27.10 -3.91 -14.26
N ASP A 232 -26.83 -5.09 -13.68
CA ASP A 232 -26.87 -5.28 -12.23
C ASP A 232 -25.63 -4.70 -11.54
N PHE A 233 -24.48 -4.68 -12.21
CA PHE A 233 -23.32 -3.93 -11.75
C PHE A 233 -23.64 -2.45 -11.56
N SER A 234 -24.28 -1.81 -12.56
CA SER A 234 -24.68 -0.40 -12.48
C SER A 234 -25.61 -0.12 -11.29
N LYS A 235 -26.60 -0.99 -11.05
CA LYS A 235 -27.48 -0.92 -9.87
C LYS A 235 -26.68 -1.13 -8.56
N TYR A 236 -25.77 -2.10 -8.55
CA TYR A 236 -24.96 -2.41 -7.36
C TYR A 236 -24.10 -1.22 -6.93
N VAL A 237 -23.37 -0.59 -7.86
CA VAL A 237 -22.55 0.58 -7.52
C VAL A 237 -23.38 1.84 -7.21
N ALA A 238 -24.62 1.91 -7.65
CA ALA A 238 -25.59 2.92 -7.22
C ALA A 238 -26.15 2.67 -5.80
N GLY A 239 -25.93 1.45 -5.27
CA GLY A 239 -26.36 1.06 -3.92
C GLY A 239 -27.74 0.43 -3.85
N GLU A 240 -28.28 -0.02 -4.98
CA GLU A 240 -29.58 -0.67 -5.08
C GLU A 240 -29.52 -2.15 -4.66
N THR A 241 -30.67 -2.68 -4.26
CA THR A 241 -30.87 -4.11 -4.02
C THR A 241 -31.04 -4.82 -5.36
N ILE A 242 -30.37 -5.97 -5.54
CA ILE A 242 -30.44 -6.76 -6.79
C ILE A 242 -31.39 -7.94 -6.60
N GLN A 243 -32.24 -8.19 -7.59
CA GLN A 243 -33.03 -9.41 -7.70
C GLN A 243 -32.27 -10.41 -8.57
N LEU A 244 -31.93 -11.57 -7.99
CA LEU A 244 -31.17 -12.62 -8.65
C LEU A 244 -32.10 -13.53 -9.46
N GLU A 245 -31.60 -14.08 -10.56
CA GLU A 245 -32.39 -14.95 -11.45
C GLU A 245 -32.74 -16.29 -10.81
N GLN A 246 -31.91 -16.79 -9.90
CA GLN A 246 -32.09 -18.06 -9.21
C GLN A 246 -32.02 -17.91 -7.69
N ASP A 247 -32.49 -18.94 -6.99
CA ASP A 247 -32.41 -19.00 -5.54
C ASP A 247 -31.01 -19.35 -5.06
N TYR A 248 -30.57 -18.69 -4.01
CA TYR A 248 -29.32 -18.92 -3.33
C TYR A 248 -29.55 -19.26 -1.86
N ALA A 249 -28.66 -20.07 -1.27
CA ALA A 249 -28.67 -20.27 0.16
C ALA A 249 -28.43 -18.95 0.90
N ASN A 250 -29.11 -18.76 2.03
CA ASN A 250 -28.94 -17.55 2.81
C ASN A 250 -27.49 -17.40 3.32
N GLY A 251 -26.91 -16.23 3.23
CA GLY A 251 -25.55 -15.98 3.71
C GLY A 251 -24.84 -14.79 3.08
N TRP A 252 -23.54 -14.70 3.35
CA TRP A 252 -22.66 -13.75 2.73
C TRP A 252 -22.06 -14.31 1.44
N TYR A 253 -22.02 -13.48 0.41
CA TYR A 253 -21.45 -13.79 -0.90
C TYR A 253 -20.52 -12.68 -1.35
N GLN A 254 -19.37 -13.04 -1.91
CA GLN A 254 -18.57 -12.08 -2.64
C GLN A 254 -19.29 -11.70 -3.93
N VAL A 255 -19.41 -10.42 -4.17
CA VAL A 255 -19.97 -9.89 -5.42
C VAL A 255 -18.85 -9.73 -6.43
N LEU A 256 -19.06 -10.25 -7.63
CA LEU A 256 -18.09 -10.20 -8.73
C LEU A 256 -18.62 -9.40 -9.90
N ALA A 257 -17.75 -8.64 -10.58
CA ALA A 257 -17.99 -8.07 -11.89
C ALA A 257 -16.73 -8.19 -12.75
N GLY A 258 -16.87 -8.64 -13.99
CA GLY A 258 -15.73 -8.88 -14.89
C GLY A 258 -14.65 -9.80 -14.28
N GLY A 259 -15.05 -10.75 -13.43
CA GLY A 259 -14.12 -11.66 -12.75
C GLY A 259 -13.42 -11.10 -11.52
N ASN A 260 -13.69 -9.85 -11.12
CA ASN A 260 -13.06 -9.18 -9.97
C ASN A 260 -14.03 -9.02 -8.80
N GLY A 261 -13.50 -9.11 -7.57
CA GLY A 261 -14.27 -8.85 -6.35
C GLY A 261 -14.66 -7.39 -6.21
N LEU A 262 -15.93 -7.13 -5.88
CA LEU A 262 -16.49 -5.79 -5.63
C LEU A 262 -16.91 -5.59 -4.16
N GLY A 263 -16.68 -6.55 -3.29
CA GLY A 263 -17.14 -6.50 -1.91
C GLY A 263 -17.97 -7.71 -1.55
N PHE A 264 -18.67 -7.61 -0.42
CA PHE A 264 -19.61 -8.63 0.03
C PHE A 264 -21.05 -8.10 0.02
N ALA A 265 -21.98 -8.99 -0.26
CA ALA A 265 -23.41 -8.75 -0.13
C ALA A 265 -24.09 -9.87 0.67
N LYS A 266 -25.20 -9.56 1.33
CA LYS A 266 -25.99 -10.59 2.02
C LYS A 266 -27.11 -11.04 1.12
N VAL A 267 -27.15 -12.35 0.85
CA VAL A 267 -28.19 -12.97 0.01
C VAL A 267 -29.23 -13.67 0.88
N THR A 268 -30.49 -13.50 0.52
CA THR A 268 -31.63 -14.20 1.12
C THR A 268 -32.58 -14.61 -0.01
N GLY A 269 -32.61 -15.89 -0.33
CA GLY A 269 -33.33 -16.42 -1.51
C GLY A 269 -32.83 -15.75 -2.79
N ARG A 270 -33.67 -15.01 -3.47
CA ARG A 270 -33.33 -14.25 -4.70
C ARG A 270 -32.94 -12.81 -4.46
N THR A 271 -32.88 -12.35 -3.21
CA THR A 271 -32.59 -10.94 -2.90
C THR A 271 -31.16 -10.78 -2.45
N LEU A 272 -30.37 -10.01 -3.19
CA LEU A 272 -29.03 -9.58 -2.83
C LEU A 272 -29.11 -8.18 -2.21
N LYS A 273 -28.94 -8.12 -0.88
CA LYS A 273 -28.87 -6.87 -0.14
C LYS A 273 -27.49 -6.25 -0.31
N ASN A 274 -27.48 -5.02 -0.82
CA ASN A 274 -26.30 -4.27 -1.16
C ASN A 274 -25.59 -3.69 0.07
N PHE A 275 -24.25 -3.87 0.13
CA PHE A 275 -23.34 -3.32 1.15
C PHE A 275 -22.25 -2.43 0.54
N PHE A 276 -22.41 -2.01 -0.72
CA PHE A 276 -21.48 -1.10 -1.37
C PHE A 276 -21.40 0.23 -0.58
N PRO A 277 -20.20 0.76 -0.30
CA PRO A 277 -20.03 1.92 0.57
C PRO A 277 -20.77 3.16 0.06
N LYS A 278 -21.55 3.81 0.92
CA LYS A 278 -22.35 4.98 0.54
C LYS A 278 -21.53 6.11 -0.09
N GLY A 279 -20.30 6.33 0.41
CA GLY A 279 -19.40 7.37 -0.09
C GLY A 279 -18.73 7.06 -1.44
N LEU A 280 -18.86 5.83 -1.95
CA LEU A 280 -18.30 5.39 -3.24
C LEU A 280 -19.37 5.17 -4.32
N ARG A 281 -20.64 5.46 -4.03
CA ARG A 281 -21.74 5.19 -4.96
C ARG A 281 -21.72 6.15 -6.15
N PHE A 282 -21.87 5.58 -7.32
CA PHE A 282 -22.09 6.34 -8.55
C PHE A 282 -23.60 6.63 -8.69
N ARG A 283 -23.92 7.87 -9.08
CA ARG A 283 -25.28 8.31 -9.38
C ARG A 283 -25.38 8.71 -10.85
#